data_438301bb0f1baec1b39b59def232f1a7
#
_entry.id   438301bb0f1baec1b39b59def232f1a7
#
_cell.length_a   1.000
_cell.length_b   1.000
_cell.length_c   1.000
_cell.angle_alpha   90.00
_cell.angle_beta   90.00
_cell.angle_gamma   90.00
#
_symmetry.space_group_name_H-M   'P 1'
#
loop_
_entity.id
_entity.type
_entity.pdbx_description
1 polymer ?
#
loop_
_entity_poly.entity_id
_entity_poly.type
_entity_poly.pdbx_seq_one_letter_code
_entity_poly.pdbx_strand_id
1 'polypeptide(L)'
;MRLLKEELEAADIRSKQWTSAAGRSRGGKPLARGALYLMLQNRIYRGEIVHKEQSYPAEHEAIVDEAVWEVVQAKLATNAVERGTGRRGKSPSLLAGLLFDAEGHPMTPTHAIKEGRRYRYYVSRPLITGTRSKVASGLRIPASEIEPLVTGEVYRLLSSPARLSASLAVYLDGAVEQQRALHVAADLASRWPRLSVSQLRPILVQSGRSLLYLLKHLRAGADAAGPQARMRS
;
A
#
# COMPACT_ATOMS: atom_id res chain seq x y z
N MET A 1 -17.59 -7.56 10.09
CA MET A 1 -17.72 -6.39 9.20
C MET A 1 -18.00 -6.72 7.75
N ARG A 2 -17.35 -7.73 7.12
CA ARG A 2 -17.68 -8.09 5.72
C ARG A 2 -19.08 -8.66 5.61
N LEU A 3 -19.43 -9.63 6.44
CA LEU A 3 -20.78 -10.22 6.48
C LEU A 3 -21.85 -9.15 6.76
N LEU A 4 -21.65 -8.31 7.79
CA LEU A 4 -22.56 -7.21 8.09
C LEU A 4 -22.79 -6.29 6.87
N LYS A 5 -21.72 -5.96 6.13
CA LYS A 5 -21.86 -5.17 4.90
C LYS A 5 -22.70 -5.90 3.84
N GLU A 6 -22.45 -7.19 3.64
CA GLU A 6 -23.20 -8.03 2.70
C GLU A 6 -24.68 -8.13 3.09
N GLU A 7 -25.00 -8.27 4.38
CA GLU A 7 -26.36 -8.27 4.91
C GLU A 7 -27.07 -6.93 4.71
N LEU A 8 -26.39 -5.80 5.00
CA LEU A 8 -26.95 -4.47 4.79
C LEU A 8 -27.19 -4.18 3.29
N GLU A 9 -26.30 -4.65 2.42
CA GLU A 9 -26.49 -4.53 0.97
C GLU A 9 -27.66 -5.40 0.48
N ALA A 10 -27.82 -6.61 1.01
CA ALA A 10 -28.94 -7.49 0.70
C ALA A 10 -30.28 -6.91 1.19
N ALA A 11 -30.28 -6.22 2.33
CA ALA A 11 -31.45 -5.51 2.87
C ALA A 11 -31.69 -4.13 2.23
N ASP A 12 -30.89 -3.74 1.21
CA ASP A 12 -30.91 -2.42 0.54
C ASP A 12 -30.75 -1.24 1.51
N ILE A 13 -30.07 -1.45 2.64
CA ILE A 13 -29.75 -0.38 3.60
C ILE A 13 -28.56 0.43 3.09
N ARG A 14 -28.83 1.70 2.77
CA ARG A 14 -27.88 2.62 2.16
C ARG A 14 -27.62 3.84 3.03
N SER A 15 -26.56 4.57 2.71
CA SER A 15 -26.30 5.87 3.34
C SER A 15 -27.41 6.87 3.03
N LYS A 16 -27.70 7.79 3.97
CA LYS A 16 -28.67 8.87 3.78
C LYS A 16 -28.40 9.60 2.46
N GLN A 17 -29.46 9.74 1.65
CA GLN A 17 -29.43 10.54 0.44
C GLN A 17 -29.93 11.96 0.76
N TRP A 18 -29.25 12.96 0.25
CA TRP A 18 -29.64 14.37 0.39
C TRP A 18 -29.22 15.17 -0.83
N THR A 19 -29.94 16.23 -1.09
CA THR A 19 -29.66 17.15 -2.18
C THR A 19 -29.14 18.46 -1.60
N SER A 20 -28.00 18.91 -2.07
CA SER A 20 -27.43 20.20 -1.64
C SER A 20 -28.24 21.39 -2.19
N ALA A 21 -28.10 22.57 -1.62
CA ALA A 21 -28.72 23.81 -2.11
C ALA A 21 -28.40 24.10 -3.59
N ALA A 22 -27.25 23.60 -4.09
CA ALA A 22 -26.85 23.70 -5.49
C ALA A 22 -27.43 22.58 -6.39
N GLY A 23 -28.45 21.82 -5.94
CA GLY A 23 -29.11 20.76 -6.71
C GLY A 23 -28.32 19.48 -6.88
N ARG A 24 -27.15 19.31 -6.23
CA ARG A 24 -26.34 18.10 -6.35
C ARG A 24 -26.79 17.04 -5.35
N SER A 25 -27.20 15.88 -5.84
CA SER A 25 -27.52 14.72 -4.99
C SER A 25 -26.25 14.07 -4.46
N ARG A 26 -26.24 13.73 -3.16
CA ARG A 26 -25.16 13.02 -2.46
C ARG A 26 -25.75 11.92 -1.57
N GLY A 27 -24.96 10.88 -1.30
CA GLY A 27 -25.42 9.73 -0.50
C GLY A 27 -26.10 8.65 -1.33
N GLY A 28 -27.01 7.87 -0.72
CA GLY A 28 -27.71 6.76 -1.37
C GLY A 28 -26.82 5.60 -1.79
N LYS A 29 -25.59 5.53 -1.28
CA LYS A 29 -24.61 4.50 -1.64
C LYS A 29 -24.57 3.39 -0.60
N PRO A 30 -24.19 2.14 -1.00
CA PRO A 30 -23.91 1.08 -0.06
C PRO A 30 -22.91 1.51 1.01
N LEU A 31 -23.11 1.08 2.25
CA LEU A 31 -22.24 1.45 3.37
C LEU A 31 -20.86 0.78 3.23
N ALA A 32 -19.83 1.60 3.19
CA ALA A 32 -18.45 1.10 3.17
C ALA A 32 -18.05 0.57 4.56
N ARG A 33 -17.15 -0.42 4.63
CA ARG A 33 -16.66 -0.97 5.91
C ARG A 33 -16.12 0.10 6.86
N GLY A 34 -15.41 1.11 6.32
CA GLY A 34 -14.90 2.23 7.11
C GLY A 34 -16.03 3.04 7.75
N ALA A 35 -17.11 3.30 7.01
CA ALA A 35 -18.28 4.00 7.54
C ALA A 35 -18.94 3.21 8.67
N LEU A 36 -19.09 1.87 8.53
CA LEU A 36 -19.61 1.01 9.58
C LEU A 36 -18.76 1.05 10.85
N TYR A 37 -17.43 1.06 10.74
CA TYR A 37 -16.55 1.22 11.90
C TYR A 37 -16.73 2.58 12.58
N LEU A 38 -16.88 3.66 11.80
CA LEU A 38 -17.13 5.00 12.35
C LEU A 38 -18.50 5.07 13.04
N MET A 39 -19.53 4.44 12.47
CA MET A 39 -20.85 4.37 13.09
C MET A 39 -20.80 3.63 14.43
N LEU A 40 -20.15 2.48 14.51
CA LEU A 40 -20.02 1.71 15.76
C LEU A 40 -19.20 2.41 16.85
N GLN A 41 -18.43 3.44 16.52
CA GLN A 41 -17.63 4.23 17.45
C GLN A 41 -18.24 5.61 17.74
N ASN A 42 -19.36 5.93 17.12
CA ASN A 42 -19.97 7.24 17.26
C ASN A 42 -20.79 7.33 18.54
N ARG A 43 -20.30 8.07 19.52
CA ARG A 43 -20.91 8.27 20.84
C ARG A 43 -22.28 8.93 20.82
N ILE A 44 -22.67 9.51 19.68
CA ILE A 44 -24.02 10.08 19.53
C ILE A 44 -25.12 9.03 19.78
N TYR A 45 -24.86 7.76 19.43
CA TYR A 45 -25.79 6.66 19.68
C TYR A 45 -25.94 6.30 21.19
N ARG A 46 -25.07 6.84 22.02
CA ARG A 46 -25.06 6.74 23.49
C ARG A 46 -25.71 7.96 24.16
N GLY A 47 -26.23 8.90 23.40
CA GLY A 47 -26.75 10.16 23.94
C GLY A 47 -25.65 11.14 24.34
N GLU A 48 -24.47 11.05 23.71
CA GLU A 48 -23.34 11.94 24.00
C GLU A 48 -22.92 12.75 22.77
N ILE A 49 -22.51 13.99 22.99
CA ILE A 49 -21.87 14.84 21.98
C ILE A 49 -20.40 14.96 22.30
N VAL A 50 -19.54 14.67 21.33
CA VAL A 50 -18.09 14.81 21.47
C VAL A 50 -17.66 16.14 20.87
N HIS A 51 -17.02 16.98 21.67
CA HIS A 51 -16.36 18.21 21.21
C HIS A 51 -14.89 18.17 21.60
N LYS A 52 -14.01 18.19 20.61
CA LYS A 52 -12.57 17.95 20.77
C LYS A 52 -12.33 16.57 21.40
N GLU A 53 -11.75 16.49 22.59
CA GLU A 53 -11.45 15.24 23.31
C GLU A 53 -12.41 14.98 24.47
N GLN A 54 -13.41 15.82 24.68
CA GLN A 54 -14.37 15.73 25.77
C GLN A 54 -15.74 15.30 25.28
N SER A 55 -16.44 14.50 26.10
CA SER A 55 -17.79 14.02 25.85
C SER A 55 -18.76 14.70 26.81
N TYR A 56 -19.88 15.14 26.29
CA TYR A 56 -20.93 15.84 27.02
C TYR A 56 -22.26 15.13 26.85
N PRO A 57 -23.17 15.11 27.84
CA PRO A 57 -24.52 14.64 27.64
C PRO A 57 -25.20 15.41 26.51
N ALA A 58 -25.90 14.70 25.63
CA ALA A 58 -26.69 15.30 24.57
C ALA A 58 -28.14 15.54 25.03
N GLU A 59 -28.89 16.33 24.29
CA GLU A 59 -30.33 16.56 24.53
C GLU A 59 -31.22 15.38 24.08
N HIS A 60 -30.65 14.45 23.28
CA HIS A 60 -31.36 13.27 22.79
C HIS A 60 -31.07 12.05 23.67
N GLU A 61 -32.03 11.16 23.75
CA GLU A 61 -31.87 9.90 24.47
C GLU A 61 -30.89 8.93 23.77
N ALA A 62 -30.26 8.07 24.53
CA ALA A 62 -29.39 7.03 24.01
C ALA A 62 -30.22 6.03 23.16
N ILE A 63 -29.76 5.71 21.98
CA ILE A 63 -30.33 4.71 21.08
C ILE A 63 -29.77 3.31 21.40
N VAL A 64 -28.55 3.27 21.94
CA VAL A 64 -27.82 2.04 22.30
C VAL A 64 -27.54 2.04 23.78
N ASP A 65 -27.92 0.95 24.47
CA ASP A 65 -27.63 0.75 25.87
C ASP A 65 -26.15 0.73 26.16
N GLU A 66 -25.76 1.22 27.35
CA GLU A 66 -24.37 1.29 27.78
C GLU A 66 -23.68 -0.09 27.76
N ALA A 67 -24.36 -1.12 28.25
CA ALA A 67 -23.82 -2.48 28.29
C ALA A 67 -23.52 -3.02 26.88
N VAL A 68 -24.40 -2.78 25.94
CA VAL A 68 -24.21 -3.16 24.53
C VAL A 68 -23.04 -2.38 23.92
N TRP A 69 -22.95 -1.09 24.20
CA TRP A 69 -21.88 -0.23 23.74
C TRP A 69 -20.50 -0.72 24.21
N GLU A 70 -20.36 -0.98 25.52
CA GLU A 70 -19.11 -1.46 26.11
C GLU A 70 -18.64 -2.79 25.50
N VAL A 71 -19.54 -3.75 25.30
CA VAL A 71 -19.24 -5.01 24.62
C VAL A 71 -18.76 -4.79 23.20
N VAL A 72 -19.37 -3.87 22.46
CA VAL A 72 -18.96 -3.54 21.09
C VAL A 72 -17.58 -2.89 21.08
N GLN A 73 -17.31 -1.92 21.98
CA GLN A 73 -16.01 -1.27 22.04
C GLN A 73 -14.88 -2.26 22.44
N ALA A 74 -15.12 -3.11 23.43
CA ALA A 74 -14.19 -4.16 23.82
C ALA A 74 -13.87 -5.10 22.64
N LYS A 75 -14.89 -5.50 21.90
CA LYS A 75 -14.73 -6.35 20.72
C LYS A 75 -13.98 -5.65 19.57
N LEU A 76 -14.22 -4.35 19.37
CA LEU A 76 -13.48 -3.54 18.41
C LEU A 76 -12.02 -3.40 18.83
N ALA A 77 -11.73 -3.14 20.10
CA ALA A 77 -10.38 -3.05 20.64
C ALA A 77 -9.61 -4.37 20.50
N THR A 78 -10.24 -5.50 20.84
CA THR A 78 -9.63 -6.84 20.72
C THR A 78 -9.33 -7.20 19.26
N ASN A 79 -10.17 -6.74 18.31
CA ASN A 79 -10.00 -6.96 16.89
C ASN A 79 -9.23 -5.82 16.20
N ALA A 80 -8.85 -4.78 16.92
CA ALA A 80 -7.96 -3.75 16.37
C ALA A 80 -6.62 -4.42 16.07
N VAL A 81 -6.35 -4.59 14.79
CA VAL A 81 -4.99 -4.87 14.36
C VAL A 81 -4.19 -3.64 14.80
N GLU A 82 -3.30 -3.79 15.77
CA GLU A 82 -2.32 -2.78 16.10
C GLU A 82 -1.64 -2.37 14.78
N ARG A 83 -2.09 -1.28 14.23
CA ARG A 83 -1.36 -0.57 13.19
C ARG A 83 -0.16 0.04 13.89
N GLY A 84 0.79 -0.83 14.26
CA GLY A 84 2.02 -0.42 14.87
C GLY A 84 2.66 0.63 13.99
N THR A 85 2.46 1.89 14.36
CA THR A 85 3.26 3.01 13.91
C THR A 85 4.69 2.68 14.29
N GLY A 86 5.44 2.00 13.41
CA GLY A 86 6.83 1.68 13.64
C GLY A 86 7.26 0.24 13.43
N ARG A 87 6.39 -0.76 13.46
CA ARG A 87 6.73 -2.11 13.00
C ARG A 87 6.56 -2.22 11.48
N ARG A 88 7.31 -1.45 10.72
CA ARG A 88 7.76 -1.89 9.41
C ARG A 88 8.46 -3.22 9.66
N GLY A 89 7.83 -4.32 9.29
CA GLY A 89 8.33 -5.64 9.60
C GLY A 89 9.79 -5.76 9.24
N LYS A 90 10.58 -6.55 10.01
CA LYS A 90 12.02 -6.78 9.83
C LYS A 90 12.42 -7.18 8.40
N SER A 91 11.45 -7.46 7.53
CA SER A 91 11.62 -7.72 6.10
C SER A 91 10.52 -7.00 5.31
N PRO A 92 10.76 -5.78 4.82
CA PRO A 92 9.81 -5.10 3.94
C PRO A 92 9.62 -5.92 2.65
N SER A 93 8.39 -5.98 2.16
CA SER A 93 8.10 -6.63 0.86
C SER A 93 8.70 -5.78 -0.25
N LEU A 94 9.68 -6.34 -0.95
CA LEU A 94 10.54 -5.65 -1.91
C LEU A 94 9.76 -4.90 -2.99
N LEU A 95 8.73 -5.56 -3.54
CA LEU A 95 7.94 -5.05 -4.68
C LEU A 95 6.60 -4.42 -4.26
N ALA A 96 6.41 -4.08 -2.97
CA ALA A 96 5.18 -3.44 -2.51
C ALA A 96 4.95 -2.08 -3.22
N GLY A 97 3.78 -1.94 -3.86
CA GLY A 97 3.42 -0.76 -4.65
C GLY A 97 4.03 -0.69 -6.05
N LEU A 98 4.74 -1.75 -6.50
CA LEU A 98 5.37 -1.81 -7.82
C LEU A 98 4.72 -2.85 -8.74
N LEU A 99 3.94 -3.78 -8.19
CA LEU A 99 3.28 -4.84 -8.95
C LEU A 99 1.81 -4.50 -9.22
N PHE A 100 1.39 -4.79 -10.44
CA PHE A 100 0.01 -4.68 -10.91
C PHE A 100 -0.38 -6.00 -11.60
N ASP A 101 -1.66 -6.35 -11.56
CA ASP A 101 -2.18 -7.46 -12.34
C ASP A 101 -2.44 -7.06 -13.81
N ALA A 102 -2.91 -8.01 -14.62
CA ALA A 102 -3.16 -7.78 -16.04
C ALA A 102 -4.24 -6.73 -16.30
N GLU A 103 -5.15 -6.51 -15.35
CA GLU A 103 -6.21 -5.52 -15.38
C GLU A 103 -5.76 -4.16 -14.82
N GLY A 104 -4.49 -4.02 -14.42
CA GLY A 104 -3.93 -2.79 -13.87
C GLY A 104 -4.26 -2.54 -12.39
N HIS A 105 -4.82 -3.52 -11.66
CA HIS A 105 -5.04 -3.38 -10.24
C HIS A 105 -3.75 -3.58 -9.43
N PRO A 106 -3.48 -2.73 -8.42
CA PRO A 106 -2.29 -2.88 -7.61
C PRO A 106 -2.32 -4.17 -6.79
N MET A 107 -1.18 -4.84 -6.74
CA MET A 107 -0.99 -6.02 -5.92
C MET A 107 -0.46 -5.64 -4.53
N THR A 108 -1.12 -6.15 -3.51
CA THR A 108 -0.80 -5.85 -2.11
C THR A 108 -0.01 -7.00 -1.48
N PRO A 109 1.11 -6.72 -0.78
CA PRO A 109 1.83 -7.74 -0.06
C PRO A 109 1.01 -8.25 1.11
N THR A 110 0.89 -9.58 1.21
CA THR A 110 0.21 -10.30 2.28
C THR A 110 1.10 -11.42 2.81
N HIS A 111 0.72 -12.03 3.92
CA HIS A 111 1.40 -13.22 4.41
C HIS A 111 0.42 -14.22 5.01
N ALA A 112 0.80 -15.48 4.96
CA ALA A 112 0.16 -16.57 5.69
C ALA A 112 1.19 -17.21 6.61
N ILE A 113 0.73 -17.71 7.76
CA ILE A 113 1.55 -18.49 8.68
C ILE A 113 1.02 -19.92 8.64
N LYS A 114 1.92 -20.86 8.35
CA LYS A 114 1.64 -22.29 8.39
C LYS A 114 2.76 -22.96 9.18
N GLU A 115 2.41 -23.68 10.23
CA GLU A 115 3.38 -24.41 11.10
C GLU A 115 4.51 -23.49 11.61
N GLY A 116 4.17 -22.28 12.05
CA GLY A 116 5.14 -21.29 12.52
C GLY A 116 5.96 -20.59 11.42
N ARG A 117 5.86 -21.05 10.17
CA ARG A 117 6.59 -20.49 9.03
C ARG A 117 5.77 -19.44 8.30
N ARG A 118 6.38 -18.28 8.04
CA ARG A 118 5.73 -17.15 7.35
C ARG A 118 5.97 -17.23 5.84
N TYR A 119 4.89 -17.32 5.07
CA TYR A 119 4.89 -17.29 3.61
C TYR A 119 4.37 -15.94 3.13
N ARG A 120 5.14 -15.25 2.30
CA ARG A 120 4.79 -13.94 1.74
C ARG A 120 4.24 -14.09 0.33
N TYR A 121 3.23 -13.28 0.01
CA TYR A 121 2.56 -13.26 -1.30
C TYR A 121 2.27 -11.84 -1.73
N TYR A 122 2.14 -11.64 -3.03
CA TYR A 122 1.52 -10.47 -3.63
C TYR A 122 0.15 -10.86 -4.15
N VAL A 123 -0.89 -10.14 -3.76
CA VAL A 123 -2.30 -10.50 -4.03
C VAL A 123 -2.99 -9.33 -4.69
N SER A 124 -3.68 -9.56 -5.80
CA SER A 124 -4.47 -8.55 -6.48
C SER A 124 -5.54 -7.95 -5.56
N ARG A 125 -5.73 -6.65 -5.62
CA ARG A 125 -6.66 -5.91 -4.76
C ARG A 125 -8.09 -6.47 -4.76
N PRO A 126 -8.71 -6.88 -5.89
CA PRO A 126 -10.05 -7.46 -5.90
C PRO A 126 -10.20 -8.70 -5.01
N LEU A 127 -9.17 -9.55 -4.90
CA LEU A 127 -9.19 -10.71 -4.00
C LEU A 127 -9.22 -10.32 -2.51
N ILE A 128 -8.63 -9.17 -2.17
CA ILE A 128 -8.58 -8.68 -0.78
C ILE A 128 -9.88 -7.97 -0.41
N THR A 129 -10.41 -7.18 -1.33
CA THR A 129 -11.63 -6.38 -1.11
C THR A 129 -12.92 -7.18 -1.23
N GLY A 130 -12.85 -8.38 -1.80
CA GLY A 130 -14.02 -9.22 -2.03
C GLY A 130 -14.93 -8.75 -3.17
N THR A 131 -14.51 -7.74 -3.92
CA THR A 131 -15.19 -7.30 -5.14
C THR A 131 -14.92 -8.32 -6.25
N ARG A 132 -15.49 -9.51 -6.12
CA ARG A 132 -15.53 -10.49 -7.22
C ARG A 132 -16.53 -10.01 -8.27
N SER A 133 -16.09 -9.22 -9.22
CA SER A 133 -16.68 -9.26 -10.53
C SER A 133 -16.53 -10.67 -11.08
N LYS A 134 -17.58 -11.26 -11.67
CA LYS A 134 -17.58 -12.64 -12.20
C LYS A 134 -16.49 -12.93 -13.26
N VAL A 135 -15.66 -11.94 -13.60
CA VAL A 135 -14.66 -11.95 -14.68
C VAL A 135 -13.23 -11.75 -14.18
N ALA A 136 -13.00 -11.27 -12.97
CA ALA A 136 -11.64 -10.99 -12.51
C ALA A 136 -11.01 -12.23 -11.85
N SER A 137 -10.15 -12.92 -12.58
CA SER A 137 -9.20 -13.90 -12.05
C SER A 137 -8.12 -13.17 -11.24
N GLY A 138 -8.38 -12.94 -9.96
CA GLY A 138 -7.36 -12.31 -9.12
C GLY A 138 -6.11 -13.19 -8.98
N LEU A 139 -4.95 -12.58 -9.11
CA LEU A 139 -3.65 -13.24 -8.99
C LEU A 139 -3.17 -13.25 -7.53
N ARG A 140 -2.55 -14.37 -7.16
CA ARG A 140 -1.79 -14.53 -5.92
C ARG A 140 -0.44 -15.16 -6.25
N ILE A 141 0.62 -14.38 -6.12
CA ILE A 141 1.98 -14.78 -6.52
C ILE A 141 2.85 -14.89 -5.27
N PRO A 142 3.57 -16.00 -5.06
CA PRO A 142 4.55 -16.12 -3.98
C PRO A 142 5.66 -15.06 -4.13
N ALA A 143 6.02 -14.38 -3.04
CA ALA A 143 7.10 -13.40 -3.06
C ALA A 143 8.46 -14.05 -3.38
N SER A 144 8.65 -15.33 -2.96
CA SER A 144 9.85 -16.10 -3.25
C SER A 144 10.08 -16.38 -4.74
N GLU A 145 9.05 -16.29 -5.55
CA GLU A 145 9.13 -16.50 -7.01
C GLU A 145 9.31 -15.17 -7.74
N ILE A 146 8.47 -14.19 -7.46
CA ILE A 146 8.45 -12.94 -8.23
C ILE A 146 9.60 -11.98 -7.85
N GLU A 147 10.01 -11.93 -6.57
CA GLU A 147 11.10 -11.03 -6.15
C GLU A 147 12.44 -11.38 -6.85
N PRO A 148 12.89 -12.66 -6.93
CA PRO A 148 14.09 -13.01 -7.66
C PRO A 148 14.00 -12.77 -9.18
N LEU A 149 12.83 -12.98 -9.78
CA LEU A 149 12.62 -12.72 -11.21
C LEU A 149 12.84 -11.23 -11.53
N VAL A 150 12.18 -10.34 -10.80
CA VAL A 150 12.30 -8.90 -11.02
C VAL A 150 13.71 -8.40 -10.72
N THR A 151 14.30 -8.80 -9.61
CA THR A 151 15.67 -8.39 -9.28
C THR A 151 16.70 -8.93 -10.25
N GLY A 152 16.50 -10.15 -10.77
CA GLY A 152 17.35 -10.76 -11.79
C GLY A 152 17.26 -10.06 -13.15
N GLU A 153 16.07 -9.60 -13.56
CA GLU A 153 15.92 -8.83 -14.79
C GLU A 153 16.58 -7.44 -14.70
N VAL A 154 16.41 -6.76 -13.57
CA VAL A 154 17.10 -5.47 -13.34
C VAL A 154 18.61 -5.67 -13.34
N TYR A 155 19.12 -6.70 -12.67
CA TYR A 155 20.54 -7.03 -12.69
C TYR A 155 21.06 -7.32 -14.10
N ARG A 156 20.34 -8.12 -14.90
CA ARG A 156 20.72 -8.42 -16.29
C ARG A 156 20.74 -7.16 -17.15
N LEU A 157 19.81 -6.24 -16.96
CA LEU A 157 19.82 -4.96 -17.66
C LEU A 157 21.04 -4.12 -17.27
N LEU A 158 21.32 -3.96 -16.00
CA LEU A 158 22.45 -3.19 -15.49
C LEU A 158 23.82 -3.79 -15.89
N SER A 159 23.89 -5.12 -16.02
CA SER A 159 25.10 -5.85 -16.39
C SER A 159 25.34 -5.92 -17.90
N SER A 160 24.41 -5.41 -18.74
CA SER A 160 24.52 -5.42 -20.18
C SER A 160 24.62 -3.99 -20.75
N PRO A 161 25.84 -3.48 -21.00
CA PRO A 161 26.05 -2.13 -21.52
C PRO A 161 25.30 -1.87 -22.82
N ALA A 162 25.24 -2.86 -23.73
CA ALA A 162 24.55 -2.72 -25.01
C ALA A 162 23.02 -2.55 -24.83
N ARG A 163 22.38 -3.39 -24.00
CA ARG A 163 20.94 -3.30 -23.71
C ARG A 163 20.62 -1.99 -22.98
N LEU A 164 21.47 -1.60 -22.05
CA LEU A 164 21.29 -0.38 -21.29
C LEU A 164 21.46 0.86 -22.17
N SER A 165 22.49 0.90 -23.02
CA SER A 165 22.71 1.97 -23.99
C SER A 165 21.54 2.14 -24.95
N ALA A 166 21.03 1.03 -25.51
CA ALA A 166 19.84 1.06 -26.37
C ALA A 166 18.61 1.60 -25.63
N SER A 167 18.41 1.22 -24.36
CA SER A 167 17.30 1.73 -23.54
C SER A 167 17.47 3.21 -23.18
N LEU A 168 18.70 3.68 -22.99
CA LEU A 168 19.00 5.07 -22.63
C LEU A 168 19.00 6.02 -23.83
N ALA A 169 19.26 5.54 -25.04
CA ALA A 169 19.28 6.34 -26.25
C ALA A 169 17.97 7.10 -26.51
N VAL A 170 16.84 6.55 -26.07
CA VAL A 170 15.51 7.19 -26.15
C VAL A 170 15.38 8.40 -25.22
N TYR A 171 16.20 8.48 -24.17
CA TYR A 171 16.05 9.46 -23.09
C TYR A 171 17.25 10.38 -22.91
N LEU A 172 18.41 10.03 -23.46
CA LEU A 172 19.67 10.77 -23.32
C LEU A 172 20.27 11.06 -24.70
N ASP A 173 20.27 12.32 -25.05
CA ASP A 173 20.80 12.77 -26.35
C ASP A 173 22.33 12.98 -26.37
N GLY A 174 22.96 13.04 -25.17
CA GLY A 174 24.38 13.34 -25.01
C GLY A 174 25.25 12.09 -24.79
N ALA A 175 26.28 11.89 -25.60
CA ALA A 175 27.25 10.79 -25.45
C ALA A 175 27.93 10.79 -24.07
N VAL A 176 28.23 11.95 -23.53
CA VAL A 176 28.86 12.09 -22.19
C VAL A 176 27.90 11.65 -21.09
N GLU A 177 26.60 11.98 -21.19
CA GLU A 177 25.61 11.57 -20.22
C GLU A 177 25.34 10.07 -20.31
N GLN A 178 25.26 9.51 -21.51
CA GLN A 178 25.16 8.06 -21.70
C GLN A 178 26.36 7.31 -21.10
N GLN A 179 27.58 7.77 -21.34
CA GLN A 179 28.79 7.16 -20.78
C GLN A 179 28.78 7.20 -19.23
N ARG A 180 28.37 8.31 -18.64
CA ARG A 180 28.21 8.44 -17.19
C ARG A 180 27.16 7.47 -16.64
N ALA A 181 26.03 7.36 -17.32
CA ALA A 181 24.95 6.44 -16.93
C ALA A 181 25.40 4.98 -16.99
N LEU A 182 26.15 4.59 -18.00
CA LEU A 182 26.73 3.26 -18.12
C LEU A 182 27.74 2.96 -17.00
N HIS A 183 28.59 3.93 -16.64
CA HIS A 183 29.52 3.77 -15.54
C HIS A 183 28.82 3.56 -14.18
N VAL A 184 27.80 4.38 -13.88
CA VAL A 184 27.00 4.23 -12.65
C VAL A 184 26.27 2.88 -12.63
N ALA A 185 25.75 2.42 -13.76
CA ALA A 185 25.09 1.13 -13.84
C ALA A 185 26.04 -0.04 -13.63
N ALA A 186 27.27 0.03 -14.17
CA ALA A 186 28.30 -0.98 -13.97
C ALA A 186 28.73 -1.07 -12.50
N ASP A 187 28.94 0.06 -11.81
CA ASP A 187 29.21 0.11 -10.39
C ASP A 187 28.07 -0.50 -9.57
N LEU A 188 26.82 -0.15 -9.88
CA LEU A 188 25.66 -0.72 -9.21
C LEU A 188 25.56 -2.23 -9.46
N ALA A 189 25.78 -2.71 -10.69
CA ALA A 189 25.79 -4.12 -11.03
C ALA A 189 26.85 -4.90 -10.23
N SER A 190 28.05 -4.35 -10.05
CA SER A 190 29.11 -4.98 -9.26
C SER A 190 28.74 -5.18 -7.79
N ARG A 191 27.93 -4.29 -7.23
CA ARG A 191 27.47 -4.33 -5.82
C ARG A 191 26.15 -5.07 -5.65
N TRP A 192 25.41 -5.29 -6.73
CA TRP A 192 24.05 -5.83 -6.70
C TRP A 192 23.87 -7.10 -5.85
N PRO A 193 24.74 -8.13 -5.97
CA PRO A 193 24.59 -9.37 -5.18
C PRO A 193 24.75 -9.18 -3.66
N ARG A 194 25.34 -8.07 -3.23
CA ARG A 194 25.60 -7.75 -1.82
C ARG A 194 24.56 -6.80 -1.23
N LEU A 195 23.64 -6.29 -2.04
CA LEU A 195 22.63 -5.33 -1.59
C LEU A 195 21.54 -6.03 -0.77
N SER A 196 21.23 -5.45 0.39
CA SER A 196 20.11 -5.88 1.21
C SER A 196 18.77 -5.45 0.59
N VAL A 197 17.66 -6.08 1.02
CA VAL A 197 16.31 -5.71 0.58
C VAL A 197 16.00 -4.23 0.83
N SER A 198 16.49 -3.67 1.93
CA SER A 198 16.32 -2.24 2.26
C SER A 198 17.07 -1.31 1.30
N GLN A 199 18.16 -1.76 0.71
CA GLN A 199 18.94 -1.02 -0.29
C GLN A 199 18.37 -1.22 -1.70
N LEU A 200 17.93 -2.44 -2.04
CA LEU A 200 17.33 -2.74 -3.34
C LEU A 200 15.99 -2.00 -3.56
N ARG A 201 15.17 -1.90 -2.51
CA ARG A 201 13.84 -1.31 -2.65
C ARG A 201 13.83 0.15 -3.15
N PRO A 202 14.60 1.10 -2.63
CA PRO A 202 14.67 2.45 -3.18
C PRO A 202 15.07 2.46 -4.66
N ILE A 203 16.02 1.60 -5.03
CA ILE A 203 16.47 1.47 -6.42
C ILE A 203 15.30 1.05 -7.31
N LEU A 204 14.56 0.00 -6.94
CA LEU A 204 13.42 -0.49 -7.70
C LEU A 204 12.25 0.52 -7.77
N VAL A 205 11.99 1.25 -6.69
CA VAL A 205 10.95 2.29 -6.67
C VAL A 205 11.30 3.44 -7.62
N GLN A 206 12.57 3.82 -7.66
CA GLN A 206 13.05 4.85 -8.56
C GLN A 206 13.09 4.38 -10.02
N SER A 207 13.48 3.12 -10.27
CA SER A 207 13.46 2.51 -11.62
C SER A 207 12.05 2.43 -12.21
N GLY A 208 11.06 2.15 -11.39
CA GLY A 208 9.64 2.11 -11.82
C GLY A 208 9.08 3.46 -12.25
N ARG A 209 9.74 4.58 -11.92
CA ARG A 209 9.35 5.92 -12.34
C ARG A 209 10.11 6.44 -13.54
N SER A 210 11.34 6.07 -13.74
CA SER A 210 12.18 6.27 -14.92
C SER A 210 13.59 5.75 -14.63
N LEU A 211 14.14 4.93 -15.52
CA LEU A 211 15.52 4.47 -15.43
C LEU A 211 16.50 5.67 -15.41
N LEU A 212 16.13 6.74 -16.07
CA LEU A 212 16.87 8.00 -16.13
C LEU A 212 16.92 8.73 -14.79
N TYR A 213 15.79 8.77 -14.09
CA TYR A 213 15.70 9.36 -12.76
C TYR A 213 16.58 8.59 -11.76
N LEU A 214 16.60 7.26 -11.87
CA LEU A 214 17.48 6.39 -11.10
C LEU A 214 18.95 6.75 -11.29
N LEU A 215 19.40 6.85 -12.53
CA LEU A 215 20.79 7.09 -12.88
C LEU A 215 21.27 8.50 -12.49
N LYS A 216 20.39 9.51 -12.56
CA LYS A 216 20.68 10.88 -12.09
C LYS A 216 20.80 10.98 -10.57
N HIS A 217 19.95 10.27 -9.83
CA HIS A 217 19.88 10.37 -8.35
C HIS A 217 20.85 9.44 -7.62
N LEU A 218 21.30 8.34 -8.23
CA LEU A 218 22.35 7.50 -7.66
C LEU A 218 23.68 8.25 -7.49
N ARG A 219 23.95 9.24 -8.34
CA ARG A 219 25.12 10.12 -8.21
C ARG A 219 25.01 11.07 -7.01
N ALA A 220 23.86 11.67 -6.78
CA ALA A 220 23.64 12.54 -5.62
C ALA A 220 23.75 11.79 -4.28
N GLY A 221 23.42 10.49 -4.26
CA GLY A 221 23.55 9.62 -3.09
C GLY A 221 24.97 9.08 -2.87
N ALA A 222 25.77 8.94 -3.92
CA ALA A 222 27.17 8.52 -3.79
C ALA A 222 28.06 9.64 -3.23
N ASP A 223 27.78 10.89 -3.61
CA ASP A 223 28.47 12.06 -3.10
C ASP A 223 27.99 12.47 -1.68
N ALA A 224 26.82 11.96 -1.22
CA ALA A 224 26.24 12.20 0.10
C ALA A 224 26.51 11.09 1.13
N ALA A 225 27.16 10.01 0.74
CA ALA A 225 27.54 8.90 1.63
C ALA A 225 28.94 9.11 2.26
N GLY A 226 29.23 10.30 2.70
CA GLY A 226 30.06 10.51 3.87
C GLY A 226 29.28 9.99 5.10
N PRO A 227 29.95 9.41 6.11
CA PRO A 227 29.28 8.83 7.26
C PRO A 227 28.58 9.94 8.04
N GLN A 228 27.27 9.84 8.21
CA GLN A 228 26.39 10.79 8.89
C GLN A 228 25.95 11.98 8.02
N ALA A 229 24.79 11.84 7.37
CA ALA A 229 23.79 12.90 7.40
C ALA A 229 22.59 12.57 6.51
N ARG A 230 21.45 12.77 7.15
CA ARG A 230 20.15 13.13 6.57
C ARG A 230 19.22 12.01 6.16
N MET A 231 18.71 11.37 7.21
CA MET A 231 17.28 11.19 7.34
C MET A 231 16.73 12.44 8.04
N ARG A 232 16.13 13.35 7.31
CA ARG A 232 15.08 14.29 7.77
C ARG A 232 14.35 14.83 6.55
N SER A 233 13.11 14.61 6.56
CA SER A 233 11.93 15.16 5.94
C SER A 233 11.18 14.13 5.12
#